data_23499a64660558398f6b72d3e754e4d8
#
_entry.id   23499a64660558398f6b72d3e754e4d8
#
_cell.length_a   1.000
_cell.length_b   1.000
_cell.length_c   1.000
_cell.angle_alpha   90.00
_cell.angle_beta   90.00
_cell.angle_gamma   90.00
#
_symmetry.space_group_name_H-M   'P 1'
#
loop_
_entity.id
_entity.type
_entity.pdbx_description
1 polymer ?
#
loop_
_entity_poly.entity_id
_entity_poly.type
_entity_poly.pdbx_seq_one_letter_code
_entity_poly.pdbx_strand_id
1 'polypeptide(L)'
;MMMRWAEISVDAEPQAGDAVSEALRRAGCDGVYMRDTLQPPQVTGYLPADDRLEARLDGLQVALQTLPSFGIVGAGTALTLRTVEEADWANAWKAYYKPMRVGRHLVVTPPWETPTLYTNDIPIIVDPGMAFGTGSHPTTQLCLAALEDYMEPALRVADIGTGSGILAIAASKLGAGEVVATDNDPLAVKIASENAAVNTVPLQAQEAFPVGSYDLVVANILADVIISMAEDLAALVKPDGVLIASGIIDTRETDVRFAVESEGFAPLETRHSGEWVALVFRRSTV
;
A
#
# COMPACT_ATOMS: atom_id res chain seq x y z
N MET A 1 2.86 -21.78 28.91
CA MET A 1 3.97 -22.09 28.00
C MET A 1 4.22 -20.79 27.23
N MET A 2 5.39 -20.17 27.39
CA MET A 2 5.66 -18.93 26.62
C MET A 2 5.69 -19.27 25.13
N MET A 3 4.95 -18.51 24.31
CA MET A 3 4.92 -18.70 22.89
C MET A 3 6.27 -18.26 22.33
N ARG A 4 6.90 -19.08 21.49
CA ARG A 4 8.13 -18.74 20.78
C ARG A 4 7.79 -18.28 19.38
N TRP A 5 8.55 -17.33 18.88
CA TRP A 5 8.39 -16.80 17.54
C TRP A 5 9.64 -17.07 16.71
N ALA A 6 9.46 -17.30 15.42
CA ALA A 6 10.52 -17.35 14.44
C ALA A 6 10.59 -16.00 13.70
N GLU A 7 11.70 -15.28 13.86
CA GLU A 7 12.05 -14.15 13.02
C GLU A 7 12.58 -14.71 11.70
N ILE A 8 11.97 -14.30 10.60
CA ILE A 8 12.30 -14.73 9.26
C ILE A 8 12.78 -13.51 8.47
N SER A 9 14.00 -13.57 7.96
CA SER A 9 14.54 -12.50 7.12
C SER A 9 14.87 -13.02 5.72
N VAL A 10 14.53 -12.23 4.71
CA VAL A 10 14.77 -12.49 3.30
C VAL A 10 15.50 -11.30 2.72
N ASP A 11 16.62 -11.53 2.03
CA ASP A 11 17.31 -10.48 1.30
C ASP A 11 16.42 -10.00 0.14
N ALA A 12 16.23 -8.69 0.02
CA ALA A 12 15.40 -8.12 -1.03
C ALA A 12 15.94 -6.75 -1.44
N GLU A 13 16.20 -6.58 -2.72
CA GLU A 13 16.44 -5.26 -3.27
C GLU A 13 15.19 -4.38 -3.12
N PRO A 14 15.30 -3.04 -3.08
CA PRO A 14 14.18 -2.14 -2.82
C PRO A 14 12.94 -2.42 -3.70
N GLN A 15 13.14 -2.70 -4.99
CA GLN A 15 12.07 -2.99 -5.95
C GLN A 15 11.33 -4.32 -5.68
N ALA A 16 11.96 -5.26 -4.97
CA ALA A 16 11.35 -6.53 -4.60
C ALA A 16 10.75 -6.51 -3.18
N GLY A 17 11.03 -5.46 -2.41
CA GLY A 17 10.69 -5.38 -0.98
C GLY A 17 9.22 -5.59 -0.68
N ASP A 18 8.33 -5.02 -1.49
CA ASP A 18 6.89 -5.15 -1.31
C ASP A 18 6.37 -6.54 -1.64
N ALA A 19 6.86 -7.12 -2.74
CA ALA A 19 6.46 -8.47 -3.12
C ALA A 19 6.93 -9.51 -2.10
N VAL A 20 8.14 -9.34 -1.53
CA VAL A 20 8.65 -10.16 -0.44
C VAL A 20 7.85 -9.93 0.84
N SER A 21 7.50 -8.68 1.15
CA SER A 21 6.64 -8.35 2.29
C SER A 21 5.27 -9.00 2.19
N GLU A 22 4.68 -8.98 1.02
CA GLU A 22 3.39 -9.63 0.76
C GLU A 22 3.49 -11.16 0.84
N ALA A 23 4.56 -11.76 0.31
CA ALA A 23 4.79 -13.20 0.45
C ALA A 23 4.90 -13.61 1.93
N LEU A 24 5.61 -12.82 2.76
CA LEU A 24 5.70 -13.05 4.19
C LEU A 24 4.34 -12.93 4.89
N ARG A 25 3.52 -11.92 4.56
CA ARG A 25 2.17 -11.77 5.12
C ARG A 25 1.27 -12.94 4.74
N ARG A 26 1.27 -13.36 3.48
CA ARG A 26 0.50 -14.53 3.02
C ARG A 26 0.93 -15.83 3.69
N ALA A 27 2.18 -15.96 4.06
CA ALA A 27 2.67 -17.05 4.89
C ALA A 27 2.17 -16.96 6.36
N GLY A 28 1.52 -15.85 6.73
CA GLY A 28 0.98 -15.59 8.07
C GLY A 28 1.98 -14.90 8.99
N CYS A 29 2.99 -14.22 8.46
CA CYS A 29 3.90 -13.42 9.26
C CYS A 29 3.22 -12.15 9.77
N ASP A 30 3.41 -11.89 11.05
CA ASP A 30 3.12 -10.61 11.70
C ASP A 30 4.35 -9.70 11.70
N GLY A 31 4.14 -8.39 11.88
CA GLY A 31 5.21 -7.41 12.07
C GLY A 31 6.20 -7.35 10.91
N VAL A 32 5.71 -7.46 9.67
CA VAL A 32 6.56 -7.44 8.47
C VAL A 32 7.09 -6.03 8.20
N TYR A 33 8.41 -5.89 8.09
CA TYR A 33 9.07 -4.60 7.82
C TYR A 33 10.36 -4.78 7.01
N MET A 34 10.79 -3.72 6.32
CA MET A 34 12.03 -3.69 5.55
C MET A 34 13.16 -3.04 6.34
N ARG A 35 14.35 -3.63 6.27
CA ARG A 35 15.63 -3.10 6.79
C ARG A 35 16.49 -2.67 5.62
N ASP A 36 16.27 -1.49 5.12
CA ASP A 36 17.00 -0.88 4.00
C ASP A 36 18.42 -0.41 4.39
N THR A 37 18.68 -0.25 5.69
CA THR A 37 20.01 0.09 6.22
C THR A 37 21.02 -1.06 6.18
N LEU A 38 20.56 -2.30 5.94
CA LEU A 38 21.42 -3.47 5.77
C LEU A 38 21.93 -3.59 4.32
N GLN A 39 23.02 -4.32 4.12
CA GLN A 39 23.54 -4.65 2.80
C GLN A 39 23.82 -6.16 2.71
N PRO A 40 23.02 -6.91 1.92
CA PRO A 40 21.84 -6.46 1.17
C PRO A 40 20.68 -6.02 2.10
N PRO A 41 19.76 -5.19 1.61
CA PRO A 41 18.51 -4.88 2.32
C PRO A 41 17.72 -6.15 2.59
N GLN A 42 16.95 -6.17 3.70
CA GLN A 42 16.21 -7.36 4.13
C GLN A 42 14.77 -7.01 4.46
N VAL A 43 13.84 -7.90 4.09
CA VAL A 43 12.49 -7.91 4.64
C VAL A 43 12.41 -8.94 5.74
N THR A 44 11.92 -8.52 6.90
CA THR A 44 11.80 -9.35 8.10
C THR A 44 10.35 -9.45 8.52
N GLY A 45 9.92 -10.64 8.93
CA GLY A 45 8.60 -10.90 9.49
C GLY A 45 8.70 -11.98 10.58
N TYR A 46 7.61 -12.20 11.31
CA TYR A 46 7.59 -13.12 12.44
C TYR A 46 6.46 -14.13 12.32
N LEU A 47 6.77 -15.41 12.53
CA LEU A 47 5.79 -16.51 12.61
C LEU A 47 5.76 -17.13 13.99
N PRO A 48 4.58 -17.55 14.50
CA PRO A 48 4.54 -18.41 15.68
C PRO A 48 5.34 -19.70 15.42
N ALA A 49 6.23 -20.03 16.37
CA ALA A 49 7.00 -21.27 16.31
C ALA A 49 6.15 -22.46 16.82
N ASP A 50 5.07 -22.75 16.10
CA ASP A 50 4.14 -23.83 16.33
C ASP A 50 4.41 -25.02 15.37
N ASP A 51 3.57 -26.04 15.43
CA ASP A 51 3.64 -27.25 14.61
C ASP A 51 3.40 -27.01 13.09
N ARG A 52 2.95 -25.81 12.71
CA ARG A 52 2.72 -25.39 11.32
C ARG A 52 3.87 -24.56 10.76
N LEU A 53 4.89 -24.23 11.56
CA LEU A 53 5.99 -23.36 11.13
C LEU A 53 6.67 -23.90 9.88
N GLU A 54 7.02 -25.18 9.83
CA GLU A 54 7.73 -25.80 8.73
C GLU A 54 6.90 -25.70 7.41
N ALA A 55 5.61 -26.04 7.46
CA ALA A 55 4.74 -25.95 6.30
C ALA A 55 4.57 -24.50 5.78
N ARG A 56 4.56 -23.52 6.69
CA ARG A 56 4.49 -22.10 6.30
C ARG A 56 5.80 -21.62 5.64
N LEU A 57 6.94 -22.09 6.16
CA LEU A 57 8.25 -21.77 5.59
C LEU A 57 8.41 -22.38 4.18
N ASP A 58 7.96 -23.63 3.98
CA ASP A 58 7.98 -24.26 2.68
C ASP A 58 7.09 -23.51 1.67
N GLY A 59 5.88 -23.11 2.08
CA GLY A 59 4.98 -22.30 1.27
C GLY A 59 5.58 -20.94 0.91
N LEU A 60 6.22 -20.28 1.87
CA LEU A 60 6.93 -19.00 1.66
C LEU A 60 8.07 -19.18 0.66
N GLN A 61 8.86 -20.24 0.78
CA GLN A 61 9.98 -20.49 -0.11
C GLN A 61 9.52 -20.72 -1.56
N VAL A 62 8.43 -21.45 -1.75
CA VAL A 62 7.79 -21.62 -3.07
C VAL A 62 7.31 -20.26 -3.62
N ALA A 63 6.65 -19.46 -2.80
CA ALA A 63 6.17 -18.13 -3.20
C ALA A 63 7.34 -17.24 -3.66
N LEU A 64 8.42 -17.17 -2.90
CA LEU A 64 9.61 -16.38 -3.26
C LEU A 64 10.27 -16.87 -4.57
N GLN A 65 10.33 -18.18 -4.80
CA GLN A 65 10.87 -18.76 -6.03
C GLN A 65 10.02 -18.45 -7.27
N THR A 66 8.74 -18.13 -7.10
CA THR A 66 7.83 -17.80 -8.21
C THR A 66 7.85 -16.30 -8.57
N LEU A 67 8.35 -15.41 -7.71
CA LEU A 67 8.38 -13.97 -7.97
C LEU A 67 9.03 -13.57 -9.31
N PRO A 68 10.16 -14.19 -9.74
CA PRO A 68 10.76 -13.86 -11.04
C PRO A 68 9.85 -14.15 -12.23
N SER A 69 8.94 -15.14 -12.13
CA SER A 69 7.98 -15.46 -13.20
C SER A 69 6.92 -14.36 -13.40
N PHE A 70 6.76 -13.49 -12.40
CA PHE A 70 5.91 -12.29 -12.46
C PHE A 70 6.70 -11.01 -12.75
N GLY A 71 7.96 -11.14 -13.20
CA GLY A 71 8.83 -10.00 -13.51
C GLY A 71 9.47 -9.34 -12.28
N ILE A 72 9.27 -9.88 -11.08
CA ILE A 72 9.83 -9.33 -9.84
C ILE A 72 11.22 -9.92 -9.63
N VAL A 73 12.25 -9.13 -9.87
CA VAL A 73 13.66 -9.49 -9.68
C VAL A 73 14.23 -8.83 -8.42
N GLY A 74 15.35 -9.39 -7.89
CA GLY A 74 16.00 -8.84 -6.68
C GLY A 74 15.44 -9.39 -5.36
N ALA A 75 14.49 -10.34 -5.40
CA ALA A 75 14.07 -11.10 -4.23
C ALA A 75 15.02 -12.27 -3.97
N GLY A 76 15.55 -12.36 -2.75
CA GLY A 76 16.27 -13.55 -2.29
C GLY A 76 15.31 -14.72 -2.08
N THR A 77 15.83 -15.95 -2.20
CA THR A 77 15.07 -17.17 -1.91
C THR A 77 15.53 -17.88 -0.64
N ALA A 78 16.65 -17.43 -0.07
CA ALA A 78 17.17 -17.96 1.18
C ALA A 78 16.48 -17.33 2.38
N LEU A 79 15.98 -18.16 3.28
CA LEU A 79 15.36 -17.73 4.54
C LEU A 79 16.40 -17.76 5.65
N THR A 80 16.60 -16.62 6.31
CA THR A 80 17.37 -16.57 7.56
C THR A 80 16.38 -16.65 8.73
N LEU A 81 16.59 -17.62 9.62
CA LEU A 81 15.70 -17.91 10.74
C LEU A 81 16.39 -17.65 12.08
N ARG A 82 15.70 -16.96 12.97
CA ARG A 82 16.11 -16.73 14.34
C ARG A 82 14.93 -16.94 15.30
N THR A 83 15.14 -17.67 16.40
CA THR A 83 14.12 -17.79 17.43
C THR A 83 14.16 -16.56 18.34
N VAL A 84 12.98 -15.97 18.60
CA VAL A 84 12.81 -14.83 19.51
C VAL A 84 11.75 -15.14 20.56
N GLU A 85 11.94 -14.61 21.75
CA GLU A 85 10.94 -14.72 22.82
C GLU A 85 9.81 -13.71 22.58
N GLU A 86 8.59 -14.04 23.02
CA GLU A 86 7.39 -13.23 22.80
C GLU A 86 7.53 -11.77 23.28
N ALA A 87 8.22 -11.55 24.40
CA ALA A 87 8.44 -10.21 24.95
C ALA A 87 9.36 -9.34 24.07
N ASP A 88 10.35 -9.97 23.42
CA ASP A 88 11.28 -9.27 22.52
C ASP A 88 10.62 -8.98 21.17
N TRP A 89 9.79 -9.92 20.68
CA TRP A 89 9.06 -9.77 19.44
C TRP A 89 8.03 -8.63 19.46
N ALA A 90 7.17 -8.61 20.49
CA ALA A 90 6.02 -7.70 20.57
C ALA A 90 6.38 -6.21 20.46
N ASN A 91 7.64 -5.85 20.70
CA ASN A 91 8.11 -4.47 20.71
C ASN A 91 9.24 -4.17 19.71
N ALA A 92 10.01 -5.18 19.28
CA ALA A 92 11.20 -4.96 18.44
C ALA A 92 10.87 -4.32 17.10
N TRP A 93 9.83 -4.78 16.39
CA TRP A 93 9.43 -4.25 15.09
C TRP A 93 8.75 -2.88 15.18
N LYS A 94 8.04 -2.61 16.28
CA LYS A 94 7.37 -1.31 16.50
C LYS A 94 8.35 -0.15 16.55
N ALA A 95 9.57 -0.39 16.98
CA ALA A 95 10.62 0.63 17.06
C ALA A 95 11.02 1.18 15.68
N TYR A 96 10.81 0.42 14.61
CA TYR A 96 11.15 0.82 13.24
C TYR A 96 10.09 1.70 12.57
N TYR A 97 8.85 1.68 13.08
CA TYR A 97 7.78 2.51 12.54
C TYR A 97 7.64 3.80 13.36
N LYS A 98 8.06 4.89 12.76
CA LYS A 98 7.98 6.23 13.35
C LYS A 98 7.01 7.11 12.55
N PRO A 99 6.42 8.12 13.17
CA PRO A 99 5.62 9.10 12.45
C PRO A 99 6.41 9.72 11.30
N MET A 100 5.77 9.79 10.14
CA MET A 100 6.39 10.27 8.90
C MET A 100 5.51 11.33 8.24
N ARG A 101 6.14 12.42 7.80
CA ARG A 101 5.47 13.47 7.03
C ARG A 101 5.45 13.14 5.56
N VAL A 102 4.31 13.34 4.92
CA VAL A 102 4.12 13.16 3.48
C VAL A 102 3.37 14.37 2.94
N GLY A 103 3.81 14.88 1.79
CA GLY A 103 3.21 16.11 1.24
C GLY A 103 3.41 17.32 2.16
N ARG A 104 2.39 18.17 2.26
CA ARG A 104 2.43 19.41 3.04
C ARG A 104 1.94 19.24 4.48
N HIS A 105 0.86 18.50 4.67
CA HIS A 105 0.14 18.43 5.94
C HIS A 105 -0.11 17.02 6.46
N LEU A 106 0.05 15.99 5.62
CA LEU A 106 -0.23 14.61 6.03
C LEU A 106 0.88 14.08 6.94
N VAL A 107 0.49 13.44 8.04
CA VAL A 107 1.40 12.77 8.98
C VAL A 107 0.92 11.34 9.20
N VAL A 108 1.61 10.39 8.59
CA VAL A 108 1.33 8.96 8.79
C VAL A 108 2.00 8.50 10.07
N THR A 109 1.23 7.85 10.94
CA THR A 109 1.71 7.42 12.25
C THR A 109 1.15 6.06 12.64
N PRO A 110 1.93 5.17 13.26
CA PRO A 110 1.38 3.96 13.85
C PRO A 110 0.59 4.28 15.14
N PRO A 111 -0.34 3.40 15.57
CA PRO A 111 -1.22 3.68 16.72
C PRO A 111 -0.51 3.79 18.08
N TRP A 112 0.72 3.29 18.20
CA TRP A 112 1.53 3.35 19.44
C TRP A 112 2.47 4.55 19.52
N GLU A 113 2.54 5.41 18.49
CA GLU A 113 3.34 6.63 18.49
C GLU A 113 2.44 7.85 18.59
N THR A 114 2.95 8.88 19.24
CA THR A 114 2.29 10.19 19.30
C THR A 114 3.10 11.16 18.45
N PRO A 115 2.61 11.53 17.25
CA PRO A 115 3.35 12.43 16.38
C PRO A 115 3.38 13.86 16.94
N THR A 116 4.48 14.56 16.68
CA THR A 116 4.50 16.02 16.85
C THR A 116 3.77 16.64 15.67
N LEU A 117 2.63 17.28 15.95
CA LEU A 117 1.82 17.95 14.93
C LEU A 117 2.05 19.46 14.95
N TYR A 118 2.10 20.06 13.76
CA TYR A 118 2.04 21.50 13.56
C TYR A 118 0.62 21.94 13.18
N THR A 119 0.42 23.25 13.13
CA THR A 119 -0.88 23.82 12.68
C THR A 119 -1.22 23.29 11.27
N ASN A 120 -2.44 22.79 11.10
CA ASN A 120 -2.97 22.17 9.86
C ASN A 120 -2.46 20.76 9.54
N ASP A 121 -1.64 20.14 10.39
CA ASP A 121 -1.28 18.74 10.18
C ASP A 121 -2.49 17.81 10.32
N ILE A 122 -2.53 16.84 9.43
CA ILE A 122 -3.59 15.84 9.33
C ILE A 122 -2.98 14.46 9.66
N PRO A 123 -3.16 13.96 10.89
CA PRO A 123 -2.64 12.66 11.26
C PRO A 123 -3.47 11.54 10.61
N ILE A 124 -2.77 10.55 10.04
CA ILE A 124 -3.34 9.32 9.49
C ILE A 124 -2.76 8.17 10.31
N ILE A 125 -3.60 7.50 11.09
CA ILE A 125 -3.18 6.40 11.97
C ILE A 125 -3.38 5.09 11.22
N VAL A 126 -2.30 4.34 10.98
CA VAL A 126 -2.34 3.05 10.30
C VAL A 126 -1.44 2.06 11.03
N ASP A 127 -1.96 0.86 11.31
CA ASP A 127 -1.15 -0.23 11.84
C ASP A 127 -0.35 -0.89 10.71
N PRO A 128 0.99 -0.77 10.69
CA PRO A 128 1.82 -1.29 9.62
C PRO A 128 1.95 -2.83 9.63
N GLY A 129 1.49 -3.51 10.67
CA GLY A 129 1.59 -4.97 10.79
C GLY A 129 0.50 -5.73 10.05
N MET A 130 -0.58 -5.09 9.63
CA MET A 130 -1.83 -5.77 9.28
C MET A 130 -2.10 -5.91 7.77
N ALA A 131 -1.61 -5.00 6.91
CA ALA A 131 -1.85 -5.03 5.45
C ALA A 131 -0.77 -4.26 4.68
N PHE A 132 -0.78 -4.40 3.33
CA PHE A 132 -0.01 -3.54 2.44
C PHE A 132 -0.47 -2.08 2.52
N GLY A 133 0.45 -1.13 2.27
CA GLY A 133 0.13 0.31 2.35
C GLY A 133 0.40 0.90 3.74
N THR A 134 1.57 0.62 4.31
CA THR A 134 2.00 1.16 5.63
C THR A 134 2.33 2.66 5.59
N GLY A 135 2.31 3.27 4.41
CA GLY A 135 2.69 4.66 4.18
C GLY A 135 4.18 4.88 3.91
N SER A 136 5.05 3.93 4.22
CA SER A 136 6.50 4.08 4.02
C SER A 136 6.94 3.88 2.58
N HIS A 137 6.16 3.15 1.77
CA HIS A 137 6.51 2.89 0.38
C HIS A 137 6.45 4.16 -0.49
N PRO A 138 7.42 4.40 -1.40
CA PRO A 138 7.42 5.57 -2.26
C PRO A 138 6.12 5.80 -3.03
N THR A 139 5.49 4.75 -3.57
CA THR A 139 4.22 4.86 -4.32
C THR A 139 3.08 5.37 -3.45
N THR A 140 2.99 4.93 -2.20
CA THR A 140 1.99 5.41 -1.25
C THR A 140 2.22 6.89 -0.92
N GLN A 141 3.48 7.30 -0.72
CA GLN A 141 3.83 8.70 -0.50
C GLN A 141 3.50 9.58 -1.69
N LEU A 142 3.79 9.12 -2.92
CA LEU A 142 3.43 9.82 -4.15
C LEU A 142 1.91 10.00 -4.29
N CYS A 143 1.12 8.96 -4.00
CA CYS A 143 -0.34 9.03 -4.02
C CYS A 143 -0.89 9.97 -2.93
N LEU A 144 -0.37 9.89 -1.70
CA LEU A 144 -0.77 10.78 -0.61
C LEU A 144 -0.51 12.25 -0.96
N ALA A 145 0.67 12.56 -1.50
CA ALA A 145 1.01 13.91 -1.94
C ALA A 145 0.14 14.36 -3.13
N ALA A 146 -0.20 13.46 -4.06
CA ALA A 146 -1.12 13.78 -5.14
C ALA A 146 -2.55 14.01 -4.63
N LEU A 147 -3.04 13.17 -3.71
CA LEU A 147 -4.35 13.38 -3.08
C LEU A 147 -4.42 14.76 -2.43
N GLU A 148 -3.38 15.19 -1.71
CA GLU A 148 -3.36 16.51 -1.07
C GLU A 148 -3.45 17.68 -2.07
N ASP A 149 -2.94 17.50 -3.30
CA ASP A 149 -2.97 18.52 -4.35
C ASP A 149 -4.28 18.55 -5.16
N TYR A 150 -4.91 17.38 -5.34
CA TYR A 150 -6.09 17.24 -6.21
C TYR A 150 -7.41 17.06 -5.47
N MET A 151 -7.36 16.90 -4.13
CA MET A 151 -8.57 16.85 -3.32
C MET A 151 -9.21 18.23 -3.17
N GLU A 152 -10.51 18.26 -3.39
CA GLU A 152 -11.39 19.38 -3.06
C GLU A 152 -12.49 18.91 -2.09
N PRO A 153 -13.09 19.81 -1.31
CA PRO A 153 -14.17 19.44 -0.39
C PRO A 153 -15.36 18.80 -1.11
N ALA A 154 -15.95 17.80 -0.46
CA ALA A 154 -17.18 17.12 -0.88
C ALA A 154 -17.06 16.25 -2.15
N LEU A 155 -15.85 15.99 -2.67
CA LEU A 155 -15.67 15.06 -3.79
C LEU A 155 -16.11 13.64 -3.41
N ARG A 156 -16.60 12.88 -4.40
CA ARG A 156 -16.75 11.43 -4.34
C ARG A 156 -15.45 10.77 -4.77
N VAL A 157 -14.87 9.94 -3.91
CA VAL A 157 -13.57 9.31 -4.15
C VAL A 157 -13.71 7.79 -4.15
N ALA A 158 -13.00 7.11 -5.06
CA ALA A 158 -12.81 5.67 -5.03
C ALA A 158 -11.32 5.34 -4.89
N ASP A 159 -10.99 4.42 -3.98
CA ASP A 159 -9.66 3.85 -3.77
C ASP A 159 -9.67 2.38 -4.20
N ILE A 160 -8.95 2.07 -5.28
CA ILE A 160 -8.93 0.76 -5.92
C ILE A 160 -7.66 0.00 -5.52
N GLY A 161 -7.83 -1.16 -4.89
CA GLY A 161 -6.73 -1.88 -4.26
C GLY A 161 -6.30 -1.19 -2.96
N THR A 162 -7.25 -0.95 -2.08
CA THR A 162 -7.10 -0.05 -0.92
C THR A 162 -6.09 -0.55 0.13
N GLY A 163 -5.84 -1.87 0.21
CA GLY A 163 -4.93 -2.46 1.20
C GLY A 163 -5.28 -2.06 2.63
N SER A 164 -4.41 -1.29 3.27
CA SER A 164 -4.62 -0.77 4.64
C SER A 164 -5.71 0.29 4.75
N GLY A 165 -6.23 0.81 3.64
CA GLY A 165 -7.15 1.94 3.61
C GLY A 165 -6.51 3.31 3.69
N ILE A 166 -5.18 3.41 3.67
CA ILE A 166 -4.46 4.65 3.95
C ILE A 166 -4.84 5.79 2.99
N LEU A 167 -5.00 5.51 1.68
CA LEU A 167 -5.35 6.52 0.67
C LEU A 167 -6.82 6.96 0.83
N ALA A 168 -7.71 6.02 1.06
CA ALA A 168 -9.12 6.28 1.34
C ALA A 168 -9.30 7.12 2.63
N ILE A 169 -8.56 6.78 3.69
CA ILE A 169 -8.56 7.54 4.96
C ILE A 169 -8.01 8.95 4.73
N ALA A 170 -6.93 9.09 3.95
CA ALA A 170 -6.38 10.39 3.58
C ALA A 170 -7.41 11.24 2.83
N ALA A 171 -8.06 10.68 1.80
CA ALA A 171 -9.11 11.37 1.06
C ALA A 171 -10.25 11.84 1.96
N SER A 172 -10.72 10.97 2.87
CA SER A 172 -11.77 11.33 3.84
C SER A 172 -11.33 12.47 4.76
N LYS A 173 -10.11 12.43 5.30
CA LYS A 173 -9.56 13.49 6.16
C LYS A 173 -9.28 14.80 5.42
N LEU A 174 -9.02 14.74 4.12
CA LEU A 174 -8.89 15.91 3.24
C LEU A 174 -10.25 16.52 2.84
N GLY A 175 -11.37 15.95 3.29
CA GLY A 175 -12.69 16.53 3.12
C GLY A 175 -13.54 15.90 2.02
N ALA A 176 -13.23 14.69 1.57
CA ALA A 176 -14.10 13.95 0.65
C ALA A 176 -15.52 13.82 1.25
N GLY A 177 -16.54 13.97 0.41
CA GLY A 177 -17.94 13.82 0.79
C GLY A 177 -18.38 12.36 0.89
N GLU A 178 -17.82 11.52 0.04
CA GLU A 178 -18.04 10.06 0.01
C GLU A 178 -16.75 9.37 -0.38
N VAL A 179 -16.39 8.31 0.34
CA VAL A 179 -15.21 7.49 0.01
C VAL A 179 -15.59 6.02 -0.04
N VAL A 180 -15.34 5.39 -1.18
CA VAL A 180 -15.46 3.95 -1.38
C VAL A 180 -14.07 3.37 -1.57
N ALA A 181 -13.73 2.36 -0.77
CA ALA A 181 -12.47 1.65 -0.81
C ALA A 181 -12.71 0.20 -1.20
N THR A 182 -11.97 -0.32 -2.18
CA THR A 182 -12.16 -1.70 -2.63
C THR A 182 -10.87 -2.47 -2.68
N ASP A 183 -10.96 -3.74 -2.32
CA ASP A 183 -9.87 -4.70 -2.46
C ASP A 183 -10.44 -6.09 -2.74
N ASN A 184 -9.73 -6.91 -3.53
CA ASN A 184 -10.12 -8.28 -3.79
C ASN A 184 -9.75 -9.24 -2.65
N ASP A 185 -8.98 -8.78 -1.66
CA ASP A 185 -8.66 -9.51 -0.44
C ASP A 185 -9.63 -9.12 0.69
N PRO A 186 -10.49 -10.04 1.16
CA PRO A 186 -11.40 -9.77 2.29
C PRO A 186 -10.67 -9.28 3.55
N LEU A 187 -9.42 -9.70 3.74
CA LEU A 187 -8.61 -9.25 4.88
C LEU A 187 -8.25 -7.77 4.75
N ALA A 188 -7.87 -7.32 3.56
CA ALA A 188 -7.60 -5.89 3.29
C ALA A 188 -8.85 -5.03 3.53
N VAL A 189 -10.03 -5.48 3.06
CA VAL A 189 -11.32 -4.79 3.30
C VAL A 189 -11.61 -4.64 4.78
N LYS A 190 -11.41 -5.70 5.56
CA LYS A 190 -11.57 -5.68 7.02
C LYS A 190 -10.61 -4.69 7.67
N ILE A 191 -9.33 -4.74 7.31
CA ILE A 191 -8.27 -3.87 7.86
C ILE A 191 -8.53 -2.40 7.51
N ALA A 192 -8.93 -2.09 6.26
CA ALA A 192 -9.31 -0.74 5.86
C ALA A 192 -10.47 -0.19 6.71
N SER A 193 -11.47 -1.03 7.00
CA SER A 193 -12.59 -0.67 7.88
C SER A 193 -12.15 -0.39 9.32
N GLU A 194 -11.26 -1.24 9.87
CA GLU A 194 -10.71 -1.08 11.22
C GLU A 194 -9.86 0.18 11.33
N ASN A 195 -8.98 0.45 10.36
CA ASN A 195 -8.18 1.66 10.29
C ASN A 195 -9.05 2.92 10.12
N ALA A 196 -10.12 2.87 9.34
CA ALA A 196 -11.07 3.97 9.20
C ALA A 196 -11.74 4.30 10.55
N ALA A 197 -12.13 3.28 11.30
CA ALA A 197 -12.71 3.46 12.64
C ALA A 197 -11.71 4.12 13.62
N VAL A 198 -10.45 3.68 13.62
CA VAL A 198 -9.36 4.29 14.43
C VAL A 198 -9.17 5.77 14.06
N ASN A 199 -9.27 6.10 12.79
CA ASN A 199 -9.15 7.48 12.30
C ASN A 199 -10.44 8.31 12.44
N THR A 200 -11.55 7.69 12.85
CA THR A 200 -12.86 8.33 13.02
C THR A 200 -13.33 8.99 11.70
N VAL A 201 -13.16 8.30 10.58
CA VAL A 201 -13.59 8.77 9.26
C VAL A 201 -14.67 7.86 8.67
N PRO A 202 -15.65 8.40 7.95
CA PRO A 202 -16.58 7.60 7.18
C PRO A 202 -15.86 6.98 5.98
N LEU A 203 -16.00 5.66 5.82
CA LEU A 203 -15.42 4.90 4.73
C LEU A 203 -16.29 3.69 4.43
N GLN A 204 -16.63 3.49 3.16
CA GLN A 204 -17.28 2.26 2.70
C GLN A 204 -16.22 1.34 2.11
N ALA A 205 -15.80 0.33 2.87
CA ALA A 205 -14.88 -0.70 2.39
C ALA A 205 -15.67 -1.92 1.89
N GLN A 206 -15.29 -2.48 0.72
CA GLN A 206 -16.00 -3.60 0.09
C GLN A 206 -15.07 -4.42 -0.83
N GLU A 207 -15.42 -5.69 -1.05
CA GLU A 207 -14.71 -6.55 -2.02
C GLU A 207 -15.14 -6.28 -3.47
N ALA A 208 -16.39 -5.90 -3.65
CA ALA A 208 -16.94 -5.65 -4.98
C ALA A 208 -16.32 -4.41 -5.61
N PHE A 209 -16.03 -4.48 -6.92
CA PHE A 209 -15.63 -3.31 -7.68
C PHE A 209 -16.71 -2.21 -7.58
N PRO A 210 -16.34 -0.92 -7.39
CA PRO A 210 -17.33 0.10 -7.11
C PRO A 210 -18.21 0.39 -8.33
N VAL A 211 -19.45 0.76 -8.07
CA VAL A 211 -20.40 1.13 -9.11
C VAL A 211 -20.70 2.63 -9.02
N GLY A 212 -20.84 3.27 -10.15
CA GLY A 212 -21.12 4.70 -10.25
C GLY A 212 -19.97 5.50 -10.83
N SER A 213 -19.97 6.81 -10.58
CA SER A 213 -18.93 7.71 -11.07
C SER A 213 -18.39 8.58 -9.95
N TYR A 214 -17.09 8.78 -9.96
CA TYR A 214 -16.31 9.45 -8.92
C TYR A 214 -15.60 10.68 -9.49
N ASP A 215 -15.44 11.68 -8.65
CA ASP A 215 -14.71 12.91 -9.01
C ASP A 215 -13.20 12.65 -9.01
N LEU A 216 -12.75 11.75 -8.12
CA LEU A 216 -11.35 11.32 -8.04
C LEU A 216 -11.30 9.81 -7.81
N VAL A 217 -10.46 9.12 -8.58
CA VAL A 217 -10.12 7.71 -8.39
C VAL A 217 -8.63 7.62 -8.12
N VAL A 218 -8.25 6.87 -7.10
CA VAL A 218 -6.85 6.52 -6.84
C VAL A 218 -6.67 5.01 -6.94
N ALA A 219 -5.59 4.57 -7.59
CA ALA A 219 -5.22 3.17 -7.75
C ALA A 219 -3.70 3.02 -7.54
N ASN A 220 -3.29 2.49 -6.40
CA ASN A 220 -1.90 2.18 -6.10
C ASN A 220 -1.68 0.67 -6.15
N ILE A 221 -1.66 0.13 -7.36
CA ILE A 221 -1.63 -1.31 -7.68
C ILE A 221 -0.59 -1.59 -8.77
N LEU A 222 -0.33 -2.87 -9.07
CA LEU A 222 0.64 -3.26 -10.09
C LEU A 222 0.30 -2.69 -11.48
N ALA A 223 1.33 -2.27 -12.22
CA ALA A 223 1.18 -1.69 -13.56
C ALA A 223 0.35 -2.57 -14.52
N ASP A 224 0.58 -3.91 -14.51
CA ASP A 224 -0.19 -4.82 -15.36
C ASP A 224 -1.68 -4.85 -15.01
N VAL A 225 -2.02 -4.69 -13.74
CA VAL A 225 -3.40 -4.61 -13.28
C VAL A 225 -4.04 -3.30 -13.74
N ILE A 226 -3.33 -2.15 -13.61
CA ILE A 226 -3.83 -0.86 -14.11
C ILE A 226 -4.10 -0.93 -15.61
N ILE A 227 -3.16 -1.50 -16.39
CA ILE A 227 -3.31 -1.67 -17.84
C ILE A 227 -4.54 -2.52 -18.17
N SER A 228 -4.71 -3.65 -17.48
CA SER A 228 -5.85 -4.55 -17.72
C SER A 228 -7.20 -3.95 -17.31
N MET A 229 -7.21 -3.00 -16.38
CA MET A 229 -8.41 -2.32 -15.85
C MET A 229 -8.62 -0.91 -16.40
N ALA A 230 -7.86 -0.48 -17.42
CA ALA A 230 -7.90 0.90 -17.89
C ALA A 230 -9.32 1.35 -18.31
N GLU A 231 -10.07 0.49 -19.01
CA GLU A 231 -11.47 0.72 -19.38
C GLU A 231 -12.39 0.83 -18.14
N ASP A 232 -12.25 -0.08 -17.18
CA ASP A 232 -13.04 -0.06 -15.95
C ASP A 232 -12.75 1.19 -15.10
N LEU A 233 -11.47 1.57 -14.98
CA LEU A 233 -11.06 2.79 -14.30
C LEU A 233 -11.64 4.03 -15.03
N ALA A 234 -11.63 4.04 -16.36
CA ALA A 234 -12.25 5.10 -17.13
C ALA A 234 -13.75 5.18 -16.87
N ALA A 235 -14.46 4.07 -16.80
CA ALA A 235 -15.89 4.06 -16.49
C ALA A 235 -16.22 4.64 -15.11
N LEU A 236 -15.30 4.53 -14.14
CA LEU A 236 -15.48 5.07 -12.80
C LEU A 236 -15.26 6.58 -12.68
N VAL A 237 -14.36 7.16 -13.48
CA VAL A 237 -14.02 8.59 -13.37
C VAL A 237 -15.05 9.44 -14.13
N LYS A 238 -15.61 10.46 -13.49
CA LYS A 238 -16.50 11.44 -14.16
C LYS A 238 -15.77 12.19 -15.27
N PRO A 239 -16.47 12.74 -16.28
CA PRO A 239 -15.91 13.79 -17.14
C PRO A 239 -15.27 14.90 -16.27
N ASP A 240 -14.09 15.37 -16.63
CA ASP A 240 -13.23 16.29 -15.86
C ASP A 240 -12.71 15.74 -14.52
N GLY A 241 -13.05 14.54 -14.13
CA GLY A 241 -12.55 13.88 -12.95
C GLY A 241 -11.07 13.49 -13.07
N VAL A 242 -10.47 13.15 -11.94
CA VAL A 242 -9.03 12.86 -11.82
C VAL A 242 -8.81 11.37 -11.52
N LEU A 243 -7.82 10.78 -12.19
CA LEU A 243 -7.26 9.47 -11.89
C LEU A 243 -5.82 9.65 -11.39
N ILE A 244 -5.52 9.12 -10.21
CA ILE A 244 -4.16 8.99 -9.66
C ILE A 244 -3.78 7.51 -9.72
N ALA A 245 -2.80 7.16 -10.54
CA ALA A 245 -2.33 5.78 -10.72
C ALA A 245 -0.88 5.65 -10.25
N SER A 246 -0.57 4.70 -9.39
CA SER A 246 0.78 4.40 -8.89
C SER A 246 0.94 2.89 -8.61
N GLY A 247 2.08 2.49 -8.01
CA GLY A 247 2.51 1.09 -8.00
C GLY A 247 3.24 0.73 -9.29
N ILE A 248 3.74 1.75 -9.99
CA ILE A 248 4.34 1.68 -11.32
C ILE A 248 5.84 1.87 -11.18
N ILE A 249 6.62 0.92 -11.66
CA ILE A 249 8.06 1.12 -11.85
C ILE A 249 8.31 1.93 -13.14
N ASP A 250 9.35 2.75 -13.16
CA ASP A 250 9.65 3.70 -14.24
C ASP A 250 9.71 3.05 -15.64
N THR A 251 10.22 1.83 -15.72
CA THR A 251 10.26 1.04 -16.96
C THR A 251 8.88 0.69 -17.52
N ARG A 252 7.82 0.77 -16.73
CA ARG A 252 6.43 0.50 -17.11
C ARG A 252 5.58 1.77 -17.27
N GLU A 253 6.15 2.95 -17.02
CA GLU A 253 5.45 4.23 -17.11
C GLU A 253 4.77 4.42 -18.46
N THR A 254 5.50 4.19 -19.57
CA THR A 254 5.01 4.38 -20.94
C THR A 254 3.82 3.48 -21.26
N ASP A 255 3.86 2.21 -20.82
CA ASP A 255 2.79 1.23 -21.08
C ASP A 255 1.51 1.63 -20.37
N VAL A 256 1.61 2.00 -19.07
CA VAL A 256 0.46 2.44 -18.28
C VAL A 256 -0.11 3.74 -18.83
N ARG A 257 0.74 4.71 -19.16
CA ARG A 257 0.33 5.97 -19.76
C ARG A 257 -0.46 5.73 -21.05
N PHE A 258 0.06 4.92 -21.96
CA PHE A 258 -0.60 4.60 -23.21
C PHE A 258 -1.96 3.93 -23.00
N ALA A 259 -2.06 2.96 -22.10
CA ALA A 259 -3.31 2.28 -21.80
C ALA A 259 -4.37 3.26 -21.27
N VAL A 260 -4.01 4.11 -20.32
CA VAL A 260 -4.93 5.07 -19.70
C VAL A 260 -5.34 6.18 -20.68
N GLU A 261 -4.39 6.72 -21.46
CA GLU A 261 -4.70 7.75 -22.47
C GLU A 261 -5.60 7.22 -23.58
N SER A 262 -5.48 5.92 -23.94
CA SER A 262 -6.36 5.27 -24.93
C SER A 262 -7.84 5.24 -24.49
N GLU A 263 -8.10 5.32 -23.19
CA GLU A 263 -9.44 5.37 -22.59
C GLU A 263 -9.97 6.81 -22.39
N GLY A 264 -9.37 7.79 -23.07
CA GLY A 264 -9.85 9.18 -23.08
C GLY A 264 -9.37 10.03 -21.91
N PHE A 265 -8.23 9.71 -21.35
CA PHE A 265 -7.57 10.56 -20.34
C PHE A 265 -6.49 11.43 -20.96
N ALA A 266 -6.33 12.63 -20.41
CA ALA A 266 -5.20 13.52 -20.66
C ALA A 266 -4.25 13.53 -19.46
N PRO A 267 -2.92 13.42 -19.67
CA PRO A 267 -1.96 13.48 -18.58
C PRO A 267 -1.91 14.88 -17.98
N LEU A 268 -1.91 14.97 -16.65
CA LEU A 268 -1.75 16.23 -15.91
C LEU A 268 -0.33 16.34 -15.35
N GLU A 269 0.14 15.28 -14.70
CA GLU A 269 1.39 15.29 -13.94
C GLU A 269 1.99 13.89 -13.87
N THR A 270 3.32 13.84 -13.78
CA THR A 270 4.09 12.64 -13.43
C THR A 270 4.97 12.97 -12.24
N ARG A 271 4.94 12.12 -11.22
CA ARG A 271 5.76 12.22 -10.02
C ARG A 271 6.68 11.02 -9.92
N HIS A 272 7.94 11.25 -9.53
CA HIS A 272 8.93 10.21 -9.37
C HIS A 272 9.48 10.20 -7.94
N SER A 273 9.77 8.99 -7.44
CA SER A 273 10.50 8.76 -6.20
C SER A 273 11.36 7.50 -6.37
N GLY A 274 12.68 7.69 -6.60
CA GLY A 274 13.55 6.61 -7.05
C GLY A 274 13.07 6.03 -8.38
N GLU A 275 12.89 4.73 -8.43
CA GLU A 275 12.36 3.99 -9.59
C GLU A 275 10.80 3.96 -9.67
N TRP A 276 10.12 4.56 -8.70
CA TRP A 276 8.66 4.52 -8.61
C TRP A 276 8.00 5.77 -9.19
N VAL A 277 6.85 5.56 -9.83
CA VAL A 277 6.12 6.59 -10.54
C VAL A 277 4.67 6.66 -10.07
N ALA A 278 4.15 7.88 -9.94
CA ALA A 278 2.72 8.14 -9.91
C ALA A 278 2.34 9.03 -11.10
N LEU A 279 1.29 8.62 -11.81
CA LEU A 279 0.73 9.32 -12.95
C LEU A 279 -0.61 9.93 -12.54
N VAL A 280 -0.81 11.19 -12.84
CA VAL A 280 -2.08 11.88 -12.63
C VAL A 280 -2.68 12.24 -13.98
N PHE A 281 -3.94 11.90 -14.15
CA PHE A 281 -4.68 12.12 -15.39
C PHE A 281 -5.99 12.84 -15.12
N ARG A 282 -6.50 13.53 -16.14
CA ARG A 282 -7.84 14.09 -16.18
C ARG A 282 -8.66 13.39 -17.25
N ARG A 283 -9.88 12.99 -16.94
CA ARG A 283 -10.78 12.44 -17.93
C ARG A 283 -11.31 13.52 -18.86
N SER A 284 -11.22 13.27 -20.17
CA SER A 284 -11.74 14.19 -21.19
C SER A 284 -13.27 14.28 -21.14
N THR A 285 -13.80 15.43 -21.54
CA THR A 285 -15.25 15.73 -21.54
C THR A 285 -15.96 15.30 -22.82
N VAL A 286 -15.29 14.54 -23.69
CA VAL A 286 -15.87 14.18 -25.01
C VAL A 286 -16.75 12.96 -24.93
#